data_d5c319ea8a8cd5aa3495fd6dcbd209b7
#
_entry.id   d5c319ea8a8cd5aa3495fd6dcbd209b7
#
_cell.length_a   1.000
_cell.length_b   1.000
_cell.length_c   1.000
_cell.angle_alpha   90.00
_cell.angle_beta   90.00
_cell.angle_gamma   90.00
#
_symmetry.space_group_name_H-M   'P 1'
#
loop_
_entity.id
_entity.type
_entity.pdbx_description
1 polymer ?
#
loop_
_entity_poly.entity_id
_entity_poly.type
_entity_poly.pdbx_seq_one_letter_code
_entity_poly.pdbx_strand_id
1 'polypeptide(L)'
;MVAAYLALQTVILSILATWAGTGVGVDDAEQLIYLPYLWAGYGGSQPPLYTWINWLAAQIFGTNIFTLKLVKYSVLFLAACSVFAAMRRFGYTKATAAAAMLGLFTIPQIAWESQRALSHSVAVVGFCALLLLAMANLIERRSVIAYAVFGLATAAAILAKYNDVFLVLALVAAVLSLRELRGAILDPKFAISVAVAILVLAPTTYWSLMHPADLLARGEKFGIDLQQPRMTAAATGAGKFIMGTFNFAVLPVLVSALAVVLTGFRFSERHPKAPAREVLLWRTLALGLAMLATLVLATGVTEVKARWLVPVLIILPLAMAAYMERLSPRGRDAQLLVIAAGAVIAVLLAPATWYFQINGTSGLSRMIRVDYPALYRQLTADGPVKTAISDGAWVGNLRLVDEKLVALDQEVPNFDRLVQEPAVLVWLDRDDPRPVILEQLKKAGYEPDGQPRQIMVPLLPSTDRPARPGAYIRLKKTAAEKATAPDEGVSKGAGGGQEPD
;
A
#
# COMPACT_ATOMS: atom_id res chain seq x y z
N MET A 1 -13.05 -6.07 -24.35
CA MET A 1 -13.62 -7.14 -23.54
C MET A 1 -12.92 -7.29 -22.19
N VAL A 2 -11.59 -7.60 -22.12
CA VAL A 2 -10.87 -7.77 -20.84
C VAL A 2 -10.92 -6.53 -19.96
N ALA A 3 -10.67 -5.32 -20.50
CA ALA A 3 -10.77 -4.08 -19.73
C ALA A 3 -12.17 -3.85 -19.15
N ALA A 4 -13.22 -4.13 -19.93
CA ALA A 4 -14.61 -4.03 -19.45
C ALA A 4 -14.89 -5.03 -18.32
N TYR A 5 -14.36 -6.26 -18.43
CA TYR A 5 -14.46 -7.26 -17.38
C TYR A 5 -13.77 -6.79 -16.08
N LEU A 6 -12.54 -6.27 -16.18
CA LEU A 6 -11.80 -5.79 -15.01
C LEU A 6 -12.46 -4.56 -14.37
N ALA A 7 -13.05 -3.67 -15.18
CA ALA A 7 -13.82 -2.54 -14.66
C ALA A 7 -15.08 -3.03 -13.91
N LEU A 8 -15.82 -3.98 -14.49
CA LEU A 8 -16.97 -4.60 -13.83
C LEU A 8 -16.57 -5.30 -12.54
N GLN A 9 -15.47 -6.06 -12.55
CA GLN A 9 -14.92 -6.72 -11.36
C GLN A 9 -14.57 -5.69 -10.26
N THR A 10 -13.97 -4.55 -10.63
CA THR A 10 -13.68 -3.46 -9.70
C THR A 10 -14.95 -2.96 -9.02
N VAL A 11 -16.01 -2.71 -9.77
CA VAL A 11 -17.31 -2.25 -9.22
C VAL A 11 -17.91 -3.30 -8.29
N ILE A 12 -17.97 -4.58 -8.74
CA ILE A 12 -18.52 -5.68 -7.95
C ILE A 12 -17.75 -5.83 -6.62
N LEU A 13 -16.43 -5.85 -6.66
CA LEU A 13 -15.61 -6.00 -5.44
C LEU A 13 -15.78 -4.80 -4.49
N SER A 14 -15.92 -3.58 -5.02
CA SER A 14 -16.18 -2.39 -4.20
C SER A 14 -17.52 -2.51 -3.46
N ILE A 15 -18.59 -2.93 -4.15
CA ILE A 15 -19.91 -3.13 -3.56
C ILE A 15 -19.87 -4.23 -2.50
N LEU A 16 -19.31 -5.40 -2.84
CA LEU A 16 -19.23 -6.54 -1.91
C LEU A 16 -18.43 -6.19 -0.66
N ALA A 17 -17.31 -5.50 -0.81
CA ALA A 17 -16.49 -5.09 0.34
C ALA A 17 -17.23 -4.09 1.24
N THR A 18 -18.07 -3.21 0.68
CA THR A 18 -18.91 -2.30 1.47
C THR A 18 -19.97 -3.05 2.27
N TRP A 19 -20.58 -4.09 1.69
CA TRP A 19 -21.64 -4.86 2.36
C TRP A 19 -21.10 -5.89 3.37
N ALA A 20 -19.84 -6.31 3.22
CA ALA A 20 -19.28 -7.42 4.01
C ALA A 20 -18.96 -7.07 5.48
N GLY A 21 -19.01 -5.80 5.88
CA GLY A 21 -18.66 -5.43 7.25
C GLY A 21 -18.96 -3.98 7.59
N THR A 22 -18.91 -3.67 8.89
CA THR A 22 -19.09 -2.31 9.43
C THR A 22 -17.78 -1.55 9.58
N GLY A 23 -16.64 -2.20 9.35
CA GLY A 23 -15.31 -1.63 9.43
C GLY A 23 -14.41 -2.14 8.31
N VAL A 24 -13.17 -1.67 8.34
CA VAL A 24 -12.12 -2.04 7.42
C VAL A 24 -10.92 -2.64 8.17
N GLY A 25 -10.05 -3.35 7.45
CA GLY A 25 -8.81 -3.89 8.01
C GLY A 25 -7.82 -2.79 8.41
N VAL A 26 -6.78 -3.16 9.15
CA VAL A 26 -5.82 -2.23 9.77
C VAL A 26 -5.23 -1.24 8.77
N ASP A 27 -4.75 -1.70 7.61
CA ASP A 27 -4.13 -0.83 6.59
C ASP A 27 -5.13 0.19 5.98
N ASP A 28 -6.42 -0.19 5.84
CA ASP A 28 -7.46 0.73 5.37
C ASP A 28 -7.93 1.65 6.50
N ALA A 29 -7.93 1.18 7.76
CA ALA A 29 -8.23 1.98 8.94
C ALA A 29 -7.16 3.06 9.20
N GLU A 30 -5.88 2.74 8.93
CA GLU A 30 -4.79 3.72 8.91
C GLU A 30 -5.08 4.85 7.91
N GLN A 31 -5.62 4.52 6.73
CA GLN A 31 -6.03 5.56 5.77
C GLN A 31 -7.13 6.47 6.36
N LEU A 32 -8.10 5.92 7.09
CA LEU A 32 -9.15 6.71 7.74
C LEU A 32 -8.59 7.71 8.77
N ILE A 33 -7.53 7.34 9.49
CA ILE A 33 -6.82 8.26 10.40
C ILE A 33 -6.28 9.47 9.63
N TYR A 34 -5.66 9.23 8.47
CA TYR A 34 -4.96 10.25 7.70
C TYR A 34 -5.84 11.03 6.72
N LEU A 35 -7.05 10.56 6.40
CA LEU A 35 -7.95 11.22 5.45
C LEU A 35 -8.23 12.71 5.71
N PRO A 36 -8.25 13.24 6.96
CA PRO A 36 -8.41 14.68 7.17
C PRO A 36 -7.24 15.53 6.69
N TYR A 37 -6.06 14.93 6.47
CA TYR A 37 -4.81 15.65 6.34
C TYR A 37 -4.17 15.42 4.97
N LEU A 38 -3.69 16.50 4.33
CA LEU A 38 -2.87 16.45 3.12
C LEU A 38 -1.43 16.82 3.47
N TRP A 39 -0.70 15.90 4.06
CA TRP A 39 0.69 16.10 4.47
C TRP A 39 1.69 15.59 3.44
N ALA A 40 2.89 16.14 3.44
CA ALA A 40 4.00 15.65 2.61
C ALA A 40 4.59 14.31 3.09
N GLY A 41 4.29 13.92 4.34
CA GLY A 41 4.62 12.62 4.94
C GLY A 41 3.71 12.34 6.12
N TYR A 42 3.48 11.07 6.42
CA TYR A 42 2.51 10.62 7.42
C TYR A 42 3.16 9.84 8.57
N GLY A 43 4.41 10.09 8.85
CA GLY A 43 5.15 9.32 9.86
C GLY A 43 5.37 7.86 9.43
N GLY A 44 5.53 6.98 10.40
CA GLY A 44 5.54 5.54 10.21
C GLY A 44 6.44 5.04 9.07
N SER A 45 5.91 4.18 8.21
CA SER A 45 6.71 3.44 7.25
C SER A 45 6.38 3.68 5.79
N GLN A 46 5.37 4.50 5.49
CA GLN A 46 4.82 4.57 4.13
C GLN A 46 4.93 5.98 3.51
N PRO A 47 5.28 6.07 2.21
CA PRO A 47 5.23 7.33 1.49
C PRO A 47 3.77 7.74 1.20
N PRO A 48 3.52 9.01 0.84
CA PRO A 48 2.19 9.61 0.93
C PRO A 48 1.23 9.34 -0.24
N LEU A 49 1.69 8.82 -1.38
CA LEU A 49 0.90 8.82 -2.62
C LEU A 49 -0.46 8.12 -2.47
N TYR A 50 -0.50 6.95 -1.83
CA TYR A 50 -1.75 6.22 -1.66
C TYR A 50 -2.74 6.99 -0.78
N THR A 51 -2.24 7.63 0.26
CA THR A 51 -3.04 8.48 1.15
C THR A 51 -3.55 9.72 0.42
N TRP A 52 -2.73 10.37 -0.43
CA TRP A 52 -3.18 11.50 -1.26
C TRP A 52 -4.31 11.13 -2.21
N ILE A 53 -4.22 9.94 -2.84
CA ILE A 53 -5.29 9.45 -3.74
C ILE A 53 -6.58 9.21 -2.95
N ASN A 54 -6.49 8.59 -1.76
CA ASN A 54 -7.65 8.39 -0.89
C ASN A 54 -8.21 9.72 -0.39
N TRP A 55 -7.36 10.67 0.00
CA TRP A 55 -7.77 12.02 0.38
C TRP A 55 -8.57 12.70 -0.74
N LEU A 56 -8.04 12.69 -1.97
CA LEU A 56 -8.73 13.27 -3.13
C LEU A 56 -10.08 12.59 -3.41
N ALA A 57 -10.12 11.27 -3.34
CA ALA A 57 -11.36 10.52 -3.53
C ALA A 57 -12.38 10.83 -2.44
N ALA A 58 -11.95 11.02 -1.19
CA ALA A 58 -12.82 11.36 -0.08
C ALA A 58 -13.43 12.77 -0.20
N GLN A 59 -12.74 13.72 -0.86
CA GLN A 59 -13.33 15.04 -1.17
C GLN A 59 -14.54 14.92 -2.13
N ILE A 60 -14.60 13.86 -2.93
CA ILE A 60 -15.67 13.66 -3.95
C ILE A 60 -16.76 12.74 -3.41
N PHE A 61 -16.39 11.65 -2.76
CA PHE A 61 -17.30 10.56 -2.39
C PHE A 61 -17.53 10.45 -0.87
N GLY A 62 -16.90 11.30 -0.06
CA GLY A 62 -16.96 11.27 1.40
C GLY A 62 -16.11 10.18 2.04
N THR A 63 -16.04 10.20 3.37
CA THR A 63 -15.30 9.25 4.21
C THR A 63 -16.14 7.99 4.45
N ASN A 64 -15.97 6.95 3.65
CA ASN A 64 -16.72 5.71 3.76
C ASN A 64 -15.95 4.53 3.17
N ILE A 65 -16.44 3.30 3.43
CA ILE A 65 -15.81 2.06 2.97
C ILE A 65 -15.78 2.00 1.43
N PHE A 66 -16.84 2.44 0.77
CA PHE A 66 -16.92 2.44 -0.70
C PHE A 66 -15.79 3.25 -1.31
N THR A 67 -15.51 4.46 -0.79
CA THR A 67 -14.42 5.33 -1.27
C THR A 67 -13.07 4.64 -1.21
N LEU A 68 -12.73 4.04 -0.06
CA LEU A 68 -11.46 3.31 0.12
C LEU A 68 -11.34 2.13 -0.84
N LYS A 69 -12.41 1.36 -1.01
CA LYS A 69 -12.41 0.19 -1.88
C LYS A 69 -12.42 0.58 -3.36
N LEU A 70 -13.14 1.65 -3.72
CA LEU A 70 -13.11 2.19 -5.08
C LEU A 70 -11.69 2.61 -5.48
N VAL A 71 -10.97 3.33 -4.63
CA VAL A 71 -9.56 3.69 -4.86
C VAL A 71 -8.71 2.44 -5.03
N LYS A 72 -8.79 1.50 -4.09
CA LYS A 72 -8.01 0.26 -4.11
C LYS A 72 -8.19 -0.51 -5.41
N TYR A 73 -9.42 -0.78 -5.80
CA TYR A 73 -9.71 -1.57 -7.00
C TYR A 73 -9.47 -0.81 -8.29
N SER A 74 -9.65 0.52 -8.29
CA SER A 74 -9.29 1.36 -9.45
C SER A 74 -7.78 1.35 -9.72
N VAL A 75 -6.95 1.35 -8.68
CA VAL A 75 -5.49 1.24 -8.82
C VAL A 75 -5.09 -0.15 -9.33
N LEU A 76 -5.73 -1.22 -8.86
CA LEU A 76 -5.50 -2.57 -9.39
C LEU A 76 -5.96 -2.71 -10.86
N PHE A 77 -7.07 -2.09 -11.21
CA PHE A 77 -7.53 -2.01 -12.59
C PHE A 77 -6.56 -1.24 -13.47
N LEU A 78 -6.07 -0.08 -13.00
CA LEU A 78 -5.04 0.71 -13.67
C LEU A 78 -3.77 -0.13 -13.89
N ALA A 79 -3.35 -0.92 -12.91
CA ALA A 79 -2.20 -1.82 -13.03
C ALA A 79 -2.38 -2.82 -14.18
N ALA A 80 -3.53 -3.50 -14.23
CA ALA A 80 -3.85 -4.46 -15.27
C ALA A 80 -3.85 -3.81 -16.67
N CYS A 81 -4.50 -2.64 -16.81
CA CYS A 81 -4.51 -1.88 -18.06
C CYS A 81 -3.09 -1.41 -18.47
N SER A 82 -2.29 -0.97 -17.50
CA SER A 82 -0.91 -0.52 -17.74
C SER A 82 -0.01 -1.66 -18.19
N VAL A 83 -0.10 -2.84 -17.59
CA VAL A 83 0.65 -4.02 -18.03
C VAL A 83 0.24 -4.42 -19.45
N PHE A 84 -1.06 -4.49 -19.73
CA PHE A 84 -1.53 -4.79 -21.07
C PHE A 84 -0.99 -3.78 -22.09
N ALA A 85 -1.11 -2.48 -21.80
CA ALA A 85 -0.63 -1.41 -22.68
C ALA A 85 0.90 -1.43 -22.84
N ALA A 86 1.67 -1.68 -21.77
CA ALA A 86 3.13 -1.79 -21.82
C ALA A 86 3.57 -2.93 -22.76
N MET A 87 2.97 -4.13 -22.63
CA MET A 87 3.27 -5.25 -23.51
C MET A 87 2.92 -4.94 -24.96
N ARG A 88 1.78 -4.28 -25.22
CA ARG A 88 1.41 -3.81 -26.55
C ARG A 88 2.41 -2.78 -27.13
N ARG A 89 2.89 -1.88 -26.29
CA ARG A 89 3.94 -0.91 -26.65
C ARG A 89 5.29 -1.56 -26.94
N PHE A 90 5.62 -2.60 -26.20
CA PHE A 90 6.79 -3.43 -26.52
C PHE A 90 6.63 -4.27 -27.81
N GLY A 91 5.51 -4.18 -28.51
CA GLY A 91 5.26 -4.84 -29.79
C GLY A 91 4.76 -6.27 -29.69
N TYR A 92 4.43 -6.76 -28.51
CA TYR A 92 3.88 -8.10 -28.31
C TYR A 92 2.44 -8.21 -28.79
N THR A 93 1.99 -9.44 -29.09
CA THR A 93 0.63 -9.73 -29.52
C THR A 93 -0.42 -9.40 -28.44
N LYS A 94 -1.69 -9.31 -28.82
CA LYS A 94 -2.79 -9.13 -27.86
C LYS A 94 -2.88 -10.31 -26.89
N ALA A 95 -2.59 -11.53 -27.35
CA ALA A 95 -2.59 -12.72 -26.51
C ALA A 95 -1.50 -12.64 -25.42
N THR A 96 -0.28 -12.26 -25.80
CA THR A 96 0.83 -12.06 -24.87
C THR A 96 0.53 -10.96 -23.85
N ALA A 97 -0.02 -9.82 -24.29
CA ALA A 97 -0.40 -8.75 -23.40
C ALA A 97 -1.52 -9.17 -22.42
N ALA A 98 -2.49 -9.96 -22.89
CA ALA A 98 -3.54 -10.50 -22.02
C ALA A 98 -2.99 -11.58 -21.05
N ALA A 99 -2.07 -12.44 -21.48
CA ALA A 99 -1.42 -13.42 -20.62
C ALA A 99 -0.58 -12.74 -19.53
N ALA A 100 0.18 -11.70 -19.86
CA ALA A 100 0.93 -10.91 -18.90
C ALA A 100 0.00 -10.24 -17.86
N MET A 101 -1.08 -9.60 -18.33
CA MET A 101 -2.04 -8.90 -17.49
C MET A 101 -2.81 -9.86 -16.56
N LEU A 102 -3.36 -10.95 -17.09
CA LEU A 102 -4.10 -11.93 -16.29
C LEU A 102 -3.16 -12.83 -15.47
N GLY A 103 -1.92 -12.99 -15.90
CA GLY A 103 -0.86 -13.61 -15.13
C GLY A 103 -0.58 -12.90 -13.79
N LEU A 104 -0.89 -11.61 -13.64
CA LEU A 104 -0.81 -10.92 -12.34
C LEU A 104 -1.70 -11.59 -11.29
N PHE A 105 -2.84 -12.17 -11.68
CA PHE A 105 -3.73 -12.87 -10.75
C PHE A 105 -3.18 -14.21 -10.26
N THR A 106 -2.14 -14.73 -10.88
CA THR A 106 -1.42 -15.90 -10.35
C THR A 106 -0.47 -15.56 -9.21
N ILE A 107 -0.24 -14.27 -8.92
CA ILE A 107 0.59 -13.81 -7.82
C ILE A 107 -0.28 -13.64 -6.56
N PRO A 108 -0.10 -14.46 -5.50
CA PRO A 108 -0.96 -14.40 -4.30
C PRO A 108 -1.00 -13.02 -3.64
N GLN A 109 0.12 -12.28 -3.63
CA GLN A 109 0.21 -10.94 -3.06
C GLN A 109 -0.65 -9.92 -3.84
N ILE A 110 -0.83 -10.10 -5.15
CA ILE A 110 -1.66 -9.23 -5.99
C ILE A 110 -3.11 -9.73 -6.02
N ALA A 111 -3.32 -11.02 -6.19
CA ALA A 111 -4.65 -11.58 -6.29
C ALA A 111 -5.39 -11.57 -4.94
N TRP A 112 -4.79 -12.13 -3.89
CA TRP A 112 -5.44 -12.34 -2.60
C TRP A 112 -5.13 -11.26 -1.57
N GLU A 113 -3.84 -11.03 -1.28
CA GLU A 113 -3.46 -10.12 -0.20
C GLU A 113 -3.87 -8.66 -0.50
N SER A 114 -3.77 -8.21 -1.76
CA SER A 114 -4.22 -6.87 -2.15
C SER A 114 -5.73 -6.67 -2.00
N GLN A 115 -6.54 -7.72 -2.11
CA GLN A 115 -7.98 -7.65 -1.91
C GLN A 115 -8.33 -7.57 -0.41
N ARG A 116 -7.63 -8.35 0.40
CA ARG A 116 -7.90 -8.54 1.82
C ARG A 116 -7.29 -7.44 2.68
N ALA A 117 -6.08 -7.02 2.36
CA ALA A 117 -5.26 -6.07 3.13
C ALA A 117 -4.41 -5.21 2.18
N LEU A 118 -3.27 -4.71 2.61
CA LEU A 118 -2.18 -4.14 1.82
C LEU A 118 -2.57 -2.87 1.03
N SER A 119 -2.98 -1.80 1.68
CA SER A 119 -3.33 -0.52 1.03
C SER A 119 -2.18 0.05 0.20
N HIS A 120 -1.03 0.32 0.80
CA HIS A 120 0.13 0.89 0.08
C HIS A 120 0.74 -0.08 -0.94
N SER A 121 0.70 -1.39 -0.70
CA SER A 121 1.22 -2.35 -1.69
C SER A 121 0.37 -2.43 -2.96
N VAL A 122 -0.90 -2.04 -2.89
CA VAL A 122 -1.75 -1.85 -4.09
C VAL A 122 -1.23 -0.70 -4.94
N ALA A 123 -0.85 0.43 -4.32
CA ALA A 123 -0.22 1.54 -5.04
C ALA A 123 1.06 1.09 -5.75
N VAL A 124 1.90 0.27 -5.10
CA VAL A 124 3.09 -0.33 -5.74
C VAL A 124 2.73 -1.07 -7.01
N VAL A 125 1.74 -1.95 -6.96
CA VAL A 125 1.31 -2.71 -8.16
C VAL A 125 0.88 -1.77 -9.29
N GLY A 126 0.07 -0.72 -8.96
CA GLY A 126 -0.41 0.26 -9.92
C GLY A 126 0.71 1.07 -10.56
N PHE A 127 1.56 1.65 -9.72
CA PHE A 127 2.56 2.62 -10.20
C PHE A 127 3.82 1.95 -10.77
N CYS A 128 4.19 0.74 -10.34
CA CYS A 128 5.20 -0.07 -11.04
C CYS A 128 4.73 -0.45 -12.45
N ALA A 129 3.47 -0.85 -12.61
CA ALA A 129 2.91 -1.15 -13.93
C ALA A 129 2.89 0.11 -14.84
N LEU A 130 2.54 1.26 -14.25
CA LEU A 130 2.55 2.55 -14.95
C LEU A 130 3.98 2.97 -15.35
N LEU A 131 4.96 2.74 -14.48
CA LEU A 131 6.38 2.98 -14.77
C LEU A 131 6.87 2.11 -15.96
N LEU A 132 6.48 0.83 -16.01
CA LEU A 132 6.79 -0.05 -17.15
C LEU A 132 6.17 0.46 -18.45
N LEU A 133 4.93 0.93 -18.42
CA LEU A 133 4.27 1.55 -19.57
C LEU A 133 4.97 2.84 -19.98
N ALA A 134 5.36 3.68 -19.02
CA ALA A 134 6.09 4.91 -19.29
C ALA A 134 7.46 4.63 -19.92
N MET A 135 8.20 3.61 -19.46
CA MET A 135 9.45 3.17 -20.07
C MET A 135 9.24 2.65 -21.50
N ALA A 136 8.20 1.84 -21.72
CA ALA A 136 7.86 1.35 -23.05
C ALA A 136 7.60 2.51 -24.04
N ASN A 137 6.84 3.51 -23.60
CA ASN A 137 6.59 4.74 -24.39
C ASN A 137 7.88 5.55 -24.62
N LEU A 138 8.75 5.65 -23.62
CA LEU A 138 10.02 6.36 -23.70
C LEU A 138 10.95 5.73 -24.74
N ILE A 139 11.08 4.41 -24.75
CA ILE A 139 11.90 3.67 -25.70
C ILE A 139 11.42 3.93 -27.14
N GLU A 140 10.11 3.98 -27.36
CA GLU A 140 9.56 4.20 -28.70
C GLU A 140 9.59 5.64 -29.18
N ARG A 141 9.24 6.60 -28.33
CA ARG A 141 8.92 7.96 -28.77
C ARG A 141 10.01 8.97 -28.56
N ARG A 142 10.83 8.86 -27.52
CA ARG A 142 11.91 9.78 -27.12
C ARG A 142 11.54 11.28 -27.22
N SER A 143 10.27 11.60 -26.99
CA SER A 143 9.76 12.97 -27.00
C SER A 143 9.89 13.61 -25.61
N VAL A 144 9.89 14.94 -25.52
CA VAL A 144 9.90 15.70 -24.25
C VAL A 144 8.79 15.20 -23.31
N ILE A 145 7.58 15.00 -23.85
CA ILE A 145 6.44 14.50 -23.08
C ILE A 145 6.71 13.07 -22.54
N ALA A 146 7.31 12.19 -23.37
CA ALA A 146 7.62 10.83 -22.92
C ALA A 146 8.64 10.85 -21.78
N TYR A 147 9.64 11.71 -21.81
CA TYR A 147 10.60 11.90 -20.73
C TYR A 147 9.94 12.46 -19.46
N ALA A 148 9.10 13.48 -19.58
CA ALA A 148 8.37 14.06 -18.45
C ALA A 148 7.43 13.03 -17.81
N VAL A 149 6.69 12.25 -18.61
CA VAL A 149 5.80 11.17 -18.12
C VAL A 149 6.61 10.05 -17.43
N PHE A 150 7.78 9.70 -17.96
CA PHE A 150 8.65 8.72 -17.31
C PHE A 150 9.16 9.24 -15.95
N GLY A 151 9.56 10.52 -15.86
CA GLY A 151 9.96 11.15 -14.60
C GLY A 151 8.82 11.17 -13.58
N LEU A 152 7.61 11.53 -14.01
CA LEU A 152 6.42 11.51 -13.17
C LEU A 152 6.07 10.08 -12.68
N ALA A 153 6.11 9.09 -13.57
CA ALA A 153 5.86 7.70 -13.22
C ALA A 153 6.91 7.15 -12.25
N THR A 154 8.19 7.56 -12.41
CA THR A 154 9.28 7.24 -11.49
C THR A 154 9.01 7.79 -10.09
N ALA A 155 8.66 9.08 -10.00
CA ALA A 155 8.33 9.70 -8.73
C ALA A 155 7.09 9.04 -8.08
N ALA A 156 6.05 8.77 -8.85
CA ALA A 156 4.84 8.13 -8.37
C ALA A 156 5.11 6.71 -7.84
N ALA A 157 5.96 5.92 -8.51
CA ALA A 157 6.38 4.60 -8.02
C ALA A 157 7.10 4.74 -6.66
N ILE A 158 8.08 5.64 -6.53
CA ILE A 158 8.83 5.86 -5.27
C ILE A 158 7.90 6.38 -4.17
N LEU A 159 6.95 7.27 -4.49
CA LEU A 159 5.93 7.77 -3.56
C LEU A 159 4.84 6.75 -3.22
N ALA A 160 4.70 5.67 -3.99
CA ALA A 160 3.88 4.51 -3.62
C ALA A 160 4.59 3.67 -2.55
N LYS A 161 5.91 3.43 -2.74
CA LYS A 161 6.75 2.76 -1.75
C LYS A 161 8.22 3.03 -2.02
N TYR A 162 9.00 3.38 -0.99
CA TYR A 162 10.41 3.74 -1.17
C TYR A 162 11.26 2.64 -1.82
N ASN A 163 10.93 1.36 -1.62
CA ASN A 163 11.68 0.27 -2.24
C ASN A 163 11.42 0.11 -3.75
N ASP A 164 10.50 0.86 -4.34
CA ASP A 164 10.30 0.89 -5.80
C ASP A 164 11.50 1.51 -6.53
N VAL A 165 12.38 2.21 -5.81
CA VAL A 165 13.68 2.67 -6.31
C VAL A 165 14.51 1.54 -6.93
N PHE A 166 14.41 0.31 -6.38
CA PHE A 166 15.12 -0.85 -6.94
C PHE A 166 14.59 -1.26 -8.31
N LEU A 167 13.28 -1.16 -8.55
CA LEU A 167 12.72 -1.37 -9.89
C LEU A 167 13.20 -0.28 -10.85
N VAL A 168 13.17 1.00 -10.43
CA VAL A 168 13.63 2.12 -11.26
C VAL A 168 15.08 1.90 -11.69
N LEU A 169 15.97 1.63 -10.73
CA LEU A 169 17.39 1.41 -10.99
C LEU A 169 17.64 0.18 -11.86
N ALA A 170 16.97 -0.93 -11.57
CA ALA A 170 17.07 -2.16 -12.34
C ALA A 170 16.59 -1.97 -13.79
N LEU A 171 15.48 -1.24 -13.99
CA LEU A 171 14.93 -0.97 -15.30
C LEU A 171 15.85 -0.05 -16.14
N VAL A 172 16.37 1.02 -15.54
CA VAL A 172 17.33 1.91 -16.18
C VAL A 172 18.63 1.17 -16.52
N ALA A 173 19.17 0.39 -15.58
CA ALA A 173 20.39 -0.39 -15.82
C ALA A 173 20.19 -1.47 -16.90
N ALA A 174 19.02 -2.13 -16.93
CA ALA A 174 18.69 -3.10 -17.96
C ALA A 174 18.61 -2.44 -19.36
N VAL A 175 17.97 -1.27 -19.48
CA VAL A 175 17.93 -0.51 -20.73
C VAL A 175 19.33 -0.09 -21.18
N LEU A 176 20.16 0.44 -20.28
CA LEU A 176 21.56 0.83 -20.57
C LEU A 176 22.41 -0.34 -21.05
N SER A 177 22.18 -1.55 -20.52
CA SER A 177 22.89 -2.76 -20.87
C SER A 177 22.58 -3.28 -22.30
N LEU A 178 21.52 -2.78 -22.94
CA LEU A 178 21.05 -3.22 -24.24
C LEU A 178 21.35 -2.16 -25.29
N ARG A 179 22.25 -2.47 -26.25
CA ARG A 179 22.71 -1.52 -27.30
C ARG A 179 21.53 -0.93 -28.10
N GLU A 180 20.49 -1.75 -28.35
CA GLU A 180 19.31 -1.33 -29.11
C GLU A 180 18.42 -0.34 -28.36
N LEU A 181 18.41 -0.37 -27.03
CA LEU A 181 17.48 0.39 -26.19
C LEU A 181 18.17 1.57 -25.45
N ARG A 182 19.47 1.46 -25.16
CA ARG A 182 20.20 2.42 -24.31
C ARG A 182 20.11 3.89 -24.77
N GLY A 183 19.87 4.13 -26.08
CA GLY A 183 19.68 5.48 -26.60
C GLY A 183 18.48 6.23 -26.00
N ALA A 184 17.53 5.53 -25.36
CA ALA A 184 16.46 6.17 -24.61
C ALA A 184 16.96 6.83 -23.31
N ILE A 185 17.98 6.27 -22.68
CA ILE A 185 18.57 6.79 -21.42
C ILE A 185 19.75 7.75 -21.72
N LEU A 186 20.52 7.47 -22.79
CA LEU A 186 21.68 8.28 -23.16
C LEU A 186 21.28 9.57 -23.89
N ASP A 187 20.01 9.77 -24.27
CA ASP A 187 19.52 11.03 -24.85
C ASP A 187 19.58 12.13 -23.78
N PRO A 188 20.14 13.33 -24.07
CA PRO A 188 20.17 14.45 -23.12
C PRO A 188 18.80 14.82 -22.53
N LYS A 189 17.70 14.56 -23.25
CA LYS A 189 16.34 14.77 -22.73
C LYS A 189 16.02 13.90 -21.51
N PHE A 190 16.81 12.87 -21.22
CA PHE A 190 16.64 12.10 -19.99
C PHE A 190 16.77 12.95 -18.72
N ALA A 191 17.53 14.08 -18.82
CA ALA A 191 17.59 15.07 -17.74
C ALA A 191 16.21 15.63 -17.37
N ILE A 192 15.26 15.69 -18.32
CA ILE A 192 13.87 16.09 -18.04
C ILE A 192 13.20 15.09 -17.08
N SER A 193 13.41 13.79 -17.31
CA SER A 193 12.87 12.74 -16.42
C SER A 193 13.41 12.88 -15.01
N VAL A 194 14.72 13.12 -14.88
CA VAL A 194 15.37 13.32 -13.57
C VAL A 194 14.84 14.58 -12.91
N ALA A 195 14.76 15.69 -13.61
CA ALA A 195 14.27 16.97 -13.09
C ALA A 195 12.81 16.86 -12.60
N VAL A 196 11.92 16.24 -13.39
CA VAL A 196 10.52 16.02 -13.02
C VAL A 196 10.43 15.11 -11.79
N ALA A 197 11.21 14.02 -11.75
CA ALA A 197 11.21 13.12 -10.61
C ALA A 197 11.67 13.84 -9.32
N ILE A 198 12.76 14.59 -9.37
CA ILE A 198 13.25 15.38 -8.24
C ILE A 198 12.20 16.40 -7.78
N LEU A 199 11.60 17.15 -8.70
CA LEU A 199 10.61 18.15 -8.36
C LEU A 199 9.40 17.57 -7.64
N VAL A 200 8.91 16.42 -8.10
CA VAL A 200 7.73 15.74 -7.50
C VAL A 200 8.09 15.07 -6.16
N LEU A 201 9.31 14.57 -6.02
CA LEU A 201 9.77 13.94 -4.77
C LEU A 201 10.18 14.97 -3.71
N ALA A 202 10.52 16.20 -4.10
CA ALA A 202 11.12 17.20 -3.21
C ALA A 202 10.30 17.48 -1.94
N PRO A 203 8.96 17.66 -1.95
CA PRO A 203 8.19 17.93 -0.74
C PRO A 203 8.29 16.79 0.29
N THR A 204 8.15 15.55 -0.16
CA THR A 204 8.24 14.37 0.72
C THR A 204 9.66 14.13 1.20
N THR A 205 10.66 14.35 0.35
CA THR A 205 12.07 14.25 0.75
C THR A 205 12.42 15.29 1.80
N TYR A 206 12.02 16.54 1.61
CA TYR A 206 12.20 17.62 2.59
C TYR A 206 11.52 17.26 3.92
N TRP A 207 10.25 16.82 3.87
CA TRP A 207 9.56 16.38 5.08
C TRP A 207 10.31 15.27 5.80
N SER A 208 10.77 14.25 5.09
CA SER A 208 11.52 13.12 5.66
C SER A 208 12.83 13.54 6.30
N LEU A 209 13.54 14.53 5.75
CA LEU A 209 14.77 15.08 6.33
C LEU A 209 14.50 15.88 7.61
N MET A 210 13.33 16.53 7.72
CA MET A 210 12.92 17.25 8.92
C MET A 210 12.40 16.32 10.04
N HIS A 211 12.09 15.04 9.73
CA HIS A 211 11.58 14.04 10.66
C HIS A 211 12.48 12.79 10.71
N PRO A 212 13.76 12.93 11.11
CA PRO A 212 14.71 11.81 11.07
C PRO A 212 14.35 10.66 12.02
N ALA A 213 13.65 10.95 13.12
CA ALA A 213 13.18 9.92 14.05
C ALA A 213 12.22 8.94 13.39
N ASP A 214 11.33 9.41 12.52
CA ASP A 214 10.39 8.57 11.77
C ASP A 214 11.12 7.69 10.74
N LEU A 215 12.23 8.17 10.18
CA LEU A 215 13.07 7.37 9.29
C LEU A 215 13.80 6.25 10.06
N LEU A 216 14.33 6.55 11.24
CA LEU A 216 15.05 5.57 12.07
C LEU A 216 14.11 4.50 12.64
N ALA A 217 12.91 4.86 13.07
CA ALA A 217 11.88 3.92 13.53
C ALA A 217 11.50 2.85 12.47
N ARG A 218 11.74 3.15 11.18
CA ARG A 218 11.59 2.16 10.11
C ARG A 218 12.60 1.03 10.16
N GLY A 219 13.80 1.27 10.70
CA GLY A 219 14.85 0.26 10.85
C GLY A 219 14.38 -0.95 11.64
N GLU A 220 13.60 -0.75 12.68
CA GLU A 220 13.04 -1.81 13.51
C GLU A 220 12.13 -2.76 12.71
N LYS A 221 11.37 -2.24 11.74
CA LYS A 221 10.50 -3.06 10.87
C LYS A 221 11.27 -4.01 9.95
N PHE A 222 12.57 -3.74 9.74
CA PHE A 222 13.48 -4.60 8.97
C PHE A 222 14.22 -5.63 9.83
N GLY A 223 13.98 -5.63 11.16
CA GLY A 223 14.62 -6.53 12.09
C GLY A 223 16.13 -6.35 12.14
N ILE A 224 16.61 -5.11 11.97
CA ILE A 224 18.02 -4.78 12.07
C ILE A 224 18.39 -4.76 13.55
N ASP A 225 19.14 -5.77 13.99
CA ASP A 225 19.71 -5.84 15.33
C ASP A 225 21.24 -5.70 15.25
N LEU A 226 21.75 -4.59 15.76
CA LEU A 226 23.18 -4.28 15.76
C LEU A 226 23.97 -5.17 16.72
N GLN A 227 23.32 -5.87 17.64
CA GLN A 227 23.97 -6.81 18.57
C GLN A 227 24.12 -8.22 17.97
N GLN A 228 23.37 -8.55 16.93
CA GLN A 228 23.45 -9.84 16.26
C GLN A 228 24.72 -9.94 15.39
N PRO A 229 25.45 -11.07 15.42
CA PRO A 229 26.60 -11.27 14.52
C PRO A 229 26.20 -11.13 13.05
N ARG A 230 26.94 -10.34 12.27
CA ARG A 230 26.61 -10.02 10.86
C ARG A 230 26.37 -11.24 9.98
N MET A 231 27.15 -12.31 10.18
CA MET A 231 26.98 -13.56 9.42
C MET A 231 25.63 -14.23 9.69
N THR A 232 25.19 -14.23 10.94
CA THR A 232 23.90 -14.80 11.35
C THR A 232 22.75 -13.96 10.80
N ALA A 233 22.83 -12.64 10.90
CA ALA A 233 21.84 -11.72 10.35
C ALA A 233 21.74 -11.88 8.82
N ALA A 234 22.88 -11.91 8.10
CA ALA A 234 22.93 -12.10 6.66
C ALA A 234 22.35 -13.46 6.24
N ALA A 235 22.65 -14.55 6.95
CA ALA A 235 22.10 -15.87 6.67
C ALA A 235 20.57 -15.92 6.90
N THR A 236 20.10 -15.33 8.00
CA THR A 236 18.67 -15.23 8.29
C THR A 236 17.92 -14.42 7.23
N GLY A 237 18.47 -13.24 6.89
CA GLY A 237 17.90 -12.37 5.85
C GLY A 237 17.88 -13.03 4.47
N ALA A 238 18.98 -13.71 4.09
CA ALA A 238 19.06 -14.48 2.84
C ALA A 238 18.02 -15.60 2.79
N GLY A 239 17.84 -16.35 3.86
CA GLY A 239 16.82 -17.40 3.97
C GLY A 239 15.42 -16.84 3.78
N LYS A 240 15.10 -15.73 4.46
CA LYS A 240 13.79 -15.04 4.30
C LYS A 240 13.60 -14.41 2.92
N PHE A 241 14.66 -13.87 2.31
CA PHE A 241 14.63 -13.36 0.94
C PHE A 241 14.32 -14.45 -0.08
N ILE A 242 15.00 -15.60 0.03
CA ILE A 242 14.77 -16.78 -0.83
C ILE A 242 13.33 -17.28 -0.64
N MET A 243 12.91 -17.48 0.60
CA MET A 243 11.54 -17.92 0.90
C MET A 243 10.49 -16.93 0.41
N GLY A 244 10.70 -15.63 0.61
CA GLY A 244 9.81 -14.57 0.11
C GLY A 244 9.71 -14.56 -1.42
N THR A 245 10.85 -14.72 -2.11
CA THR A 245 10.91 -14.83 -3.57
C THR A 245 10.19 -16.09 -4.05
N PHE A 246 10.42 -17.23 -3.40
CA PHE A 246 9.74 -18.49 -3.72
C PHE A 246 8.22 -18.37 -3.53
N ASN A 247 7.76 -17.90 -2.38
CA ASN A 247 6.33 -17.74 -2.08
C ASN A 247 5.63 -16.79 -3.06
N PHE A 248 6.36 -15.82 -3.62
CA PHE A 248 5.82 -14.93 -4.64
C PHE A 248 5.78 -15.58 -6.01
N ALA A 249 6.85 -16.28 -6.41
CA ALA A 249 7.08 -16.74 -7.75
C ALA A 249 6.48 -18.12 -8.04
N VAL A 250 6.27 -18.94 -7.01
CA VAL A 250 5.92 -20.37 -7.19
C VAL A 250 4.67 -20.57 -8.03
N LEU A 251 3.59 -19.87 -7.75
CA LEU A 251 2.32 -20.07 -8.47
C LEU A 251 2.38 -19.55 -9.91
N PRO A 252 2.84 -18.31 -10.22
CA PRO A 252 3.01 -17.89 -11.61
C PRO A 252 3.95 -18.78 -12.41
N VAL A 253 5.04 -19.27 -11.80
CA VAL A 253 5.97 -20.21 -12.45
C VAL A 253 5.30 -21.54 -12.72
N LEU A 254 4.62 -22.13 -11.74
CA LEU A 254 3.92 -23.41 -11.91
C LEU A 254 2.81 -23.33 -12.96
N VAL A 255 1.97 -22.30 -12.93
CA VAL A 255 0.90 -22.10 -13.92
C VAL A 255 1.49 -21.97 -15.32
N SER A 256 2.54 -21.19 -15.47
CA SER A 256 3.18 -20.98 -16.78
C SER A 256 3.93 -22.23 -17.27
N ALA A 257 4.65 -22.91 -16.39
CA ALA A 257 5.35 -24.16 -16.74
C ALA A 257 4.35 -25.26 -17.12
N LEU A 258 3.28 -25.41 -16.36
CA LEU A 258 2.21 -26.37 -16.67
C LEU A 258 1.56 -26.04 -18.01
N ALA A 259 1.26 -24.78 -18.28
CA ALA A 259 0.71 -24.34 -19.56
C ALA A 259 1.63 -24.73 -20.73
N VAL A 260 2.94 -24.51 -20.59
CA VAL A 260 3.92 -24.87 -21.61
C VAL A 260 4.02 -26.40 -21.79
N VAL A 261 4.03 -27.17 -20.71
CA VAL A 261 4.10 -28.63 -20.74
C VAL A 261 2.85 -29.23 -21.40
N LEU A 262 1.66 -28.76 -21.00
CA LEU A 262 0.38 -29.25 -21.53
C LEU A 262 0.21 -28.99 -23.04
N THR A 263 0.88 -28.00 -23.60
CA THR A 263 0.88 -27.72 -25.04
C THR A 263 1.91 -28.54 -25.82
N GLY A 264 2.56 -29.51 -25.19
CA GLY A 264 3.47 -30.46 -25.83
C GLY A 264 4.81 -29.84 -26.27
N PHE A 265 5.28 -28.84 -25.51
CA PHE A 265 6.58 -28.22 -25.73
C PHE A 265 7.72 -29.25 -25.61
N ARG A 266 8.67 -29.17 -26.53
CA ARG A 266 9.89 -30.00 -26.51
C ARG A 266 11.12 -29.11 -26.36
N PHE A 267 11.91 -29.31 -25.30
CA PHE A 267 13.14 -28.54 -25.01
C PHE A 267 14.21 -28.69 -26.11
N SER A 268 14.11 -29.74 -26.98
CA SER A 268 15.07 -29.99 -28.05
C SER A 268 14.87 -29.12 -29.30
N GLU A 269 13.78 -28.35 -29.39
CA GLU A 269 13.51 -27.48 -30.53
C GLU A 269 14.37 -26.20 -30.46
N ARG A 270 15.00 -25.80 -31.58
CA ARG A 270 15.72 -24.52 -31.65
C ARG A 270 14.72 -23.38 -31.68
N HIS A 271 14.81 -22.51 -30.70
CA HIS A 271 13.98 -21.30 -30.60
C HIS A 271 14.71 -20.09 -31.20
N PRO A 272 13.98 -19.12 -31.74
CA PRO A 272 14.56 -17.85 -32.17
C PRO A 272 15.31 -17.16 -31.02
N LYS A 273 16.31 -16.34 -31.34
CA LYS A 273 16.97 -15.50 -30.32
C LYS A 273 15.97 -14.59 -29.65
N ALA A 274 16.11 -14.41 -28.34
CA ALA A 274 15.25 -13.51 -27.56
C ALA A 274 15.40 -12.06 -28.06
N PRO A 275 14.30 -11.38 -28.39
CA PRO A 275 14.35 -9.98 -28.79
C PRO A 275 14.79 -9.10 -27.62
N ALA A 276 15.39 -7.93 -27.90
CA ALA A 276 15.90 -7.04 -26.84
C ALA A 276 14.86 -6.69 -25.76
N ARG A 277 13.59 -6.60 -26.13
CA ARG A 277 12.50 -6.29 -25.19
C ARG A 277 12.17 -7.45 -24.24
N GLU A 278 12.32 -8.70 -24.66
CA GLU A 278 12.24 -9.87 -23.77
C GLU A 278 13.44 -9.91 -22.83
N VAL A 279 14.64 -9.67 -23.38
CA VAL A 279 15.89 -9.60 -22.58
C VAL A 279 15.81 -8.46 -21.56
N LEU A 280 15.20 -7.33 -21.92
CA LEU A 280 14.95 -6.22 -21.00
C LEU A 280 14.15 -6.69 -19.76
N LEU A 281 13.04 -7.40 -19.95
CA LEU A 281 12.21 -7.86 -18.83
C LEU A 281 13.00 -8.83 -17.92
N TRP A 282 13.69 -9.81 -18.48
CA TRP A 282 14.51 -10.75 -17.71
C TRP A 282 15.69 -10.08 -17.00
N ARG A 283 16.37 -9.11 -17.64
CA ARG A 283 17.46 -8.37 -17.01
C ARG A 283 16.97 -7.48 -15.91
N THR A 284 15.83 -6.81 -16.09
CA THR A 284 15.24 -5.96 -15.03
C THR A 284 14.90 -6.82 -13.81
N LEU A 285 14.29 -8.00 -14.01
CA LEU A 285 14.01 -8.94 -12.94
C LEU A 285 15.31 -9.40 -12.23
N ALA A 286 16.30 -9.84 -12.98
CA ALA A 286 17.56 -10.33 -12.43
C ALA A 286 18.34 -9.23 -11.67
N LEU A 287 18.46 -8.04 -12.26
CA LEU A 287 19.14 -6.90 -11.61
C LEU A 287 18.42 -6.43 -10.36
N GLY A 288 17.08 -6.35 -10.40
CA GLY A 288 16.29 -5.98 -9.23
C GLY A 288 16.43 -6.97 -8.08
N LEU A 289 16.37 -8.27 -8.37
CA LEU A 289 16.62 -9.30 -7.36
C LEU A 289 18.06 -9.27 -6.82
N ALA A 290 19.04 -9.06 -7.71
CA ALA A 290 20.44 -8.93 -7.29
C ALA A 290 20.67 -7.72 -6.39
N MET A 291 20.11 -6.55 -6.70
CA MET A 291 20.18 -5.35 -5.87
C MET A 291 19.55 -5.58 -4.49
N LEU A 292 18.37 -6.20 -4.44
CA LEU A 292 17.69 -6.52 -3.18
C LEU A 292 18.47 -7.55 -2.36
N ALA A 293 19.01 -8.60 -2.99
CA ALA A 293 19.85 -9.57 -2.32
C ALA A 293 21.11 -8.91 -1.73
N THR A 294 21.78 -8.05 -2.51
CA THR A 294 22.94 -7.28 -2.06
C THR A 294 22.59 -6.40 -0.85
N LEU A 295 21.43 -5.71 -0.89
CA LEU A 295 20.97 -4.91 0.24
C LEU A 295 20.80 -5.78 1.50
N VAL A 296 20.08 -6.90 1.40
CA VAL A 296 19.85 -7.81 2.54
C VAL A 296 21.16 -8.29 3.14
N LEU A 297 22.11 -8.72 2.30
CA LEU A 297 23.43 -9.21 2.75
C LEU A 297 24.30 -8.12 3.35
N ALA A 298 24.25 -6.90 2.79
CA ALA A 298 25.11 -5.79 3.22
C ALA A 298 24.62 -5.10 4.50
N THR A 299 23.29 -5.03 4.71
CA THR A 299 22.71 -4.23 5.80
C THR A 299 22.33 -5.03 7.05
N GLY A 300 22.33 -6.37 6.98
CA GLY A 300 21.91 -7.21 8.10
C GLY A 300 20.40 -7.20 8.35
N VAL A 301 19.61 -6.86 7.34
CA VAL A 301 18.14 -7.00 7.36
C VAL A 301 17.79 -8.47 7.58
N THR A 302 17.06 -8.77 8.65
CA THR A 302 16.63 -10.14 8.99
C THR A 302 15.17 -10.40 8.66
N GLU A 303 14.36 -9.36 8.47
CA GLU A 303 12.94 -9.47 8.09
C GLU A 303 12.75 -9.09 6.61
N VAL A 304 12.38 -10.07 5.78
CA VAL A 304 12.02 -9.86 4.36
C VAL A 304 10.65 -10.44 4.12
N LYS A 305 9.66 -9.57 3.92
CA LYS A 305 8.28 -9.97 3.63
C LYS A 305 8.06 -10.06 2.11
N ALA A 306 7.38 -11.10 1.63
CA ALA A 306 7.10 -11.30 0.20
C ALA A 306 6.51 -10.05 -0.49
N ARG A 307 5.65 -9.30 0.21
CA ARG A 307 5.09 -8.04 -0.30
C ARG A 307 6.11 -6.92 -0.58
N TRP A 308 7.33 -7.02 -0.06
CA TRP A 308 8.41 -6.06 -0.35
C TRP A 308 9.09 -6.33 -1.69
N LEU A 309 8.87 -7.53 -2.26
CA LEU A 309 9.43 -7.97 -3.54
C LEU A 309 8.50 -7.64 -4.72
N VAL A 310 7.29 -7.14 -4.45
CA VAL A 310 6.30 -6.76 -5.47
C VAL A 310 6.89 -5.89 -6.58
N PRO A 311 7.66 -4.82 -6.29
CA PRO A 311 8.18 -3.94 -7.34
C PRO A 311 8.96 -4.69 -8.43
N VAL A 312 9.80 -5.62 -8.02
CA VAL A 312 10.67 -6.37 -8.92
C VAL A 312 9.94 -7.58 -9.52
N LEU A 313 9.23 -8.33 -8.69
CA LEU A 313 8.62 -9.60 -9.10
C LEU A 313 7.33 -9.42 -9.93
N ILE A 314 6.74 -8.23 -9.98
CA ILE A 314 5.63 -7.93 -10.90
C ILE A 314 6.00 -8.14 -12.38
N ILE A 315 7.29 -8.08 -12.71
CA ILE A 315 7.81 -8.29 -14.07
C ILE A 315 7.71 -9.77 -14.48
N LEU A 316 7.68 -10.70 -13.54
CA LEU A 316 7.76 -12.13 -13.81
C LEU A 316 6.68 -12.63 -14.78
N PRO A 317 5.36 -12.37 -14.60
CA PRO A 317 4.34 -12.78 -15.57
C PRO A 317 4.54 -12.14 -16.95
N LEU A 318 5.06 -10.91 -17.03
CA LEU A 318 5.34 -10.23 -18.30
C LEU A 318 6.47 -10.93 -19.04
N ALA A 319 7.57 -11.25 -18.34
CA ALA A 319 8.72 -11.95 -18.93
C ALA A 319 8.34 -13.36 -19.40
N MET A 320 7.52 -14.08 -18.60
CA MET A 320 7.04 -15.41 -18.96
C MET A 320 6.08 -15.38 -20.16
N ALA A 321 5.17 -14.42 -20.23
CA ALA A 321 4.28 -14.24 -21.38
C ALA A 321 5.06 -13.90 -22.66
N ALA A 322 6.09 -13.05 -22.57
CA ALA A 322 6.99 -12.74 -23.67
C ALA A 322 7.78 -13.98 -24.14
N TYR A 323 8.29 -14.76 -23.19
CA TYR A 323 8.96 -16.03 -23.50
C TYR A 323 8.04 -17.00 -24.24
N MET A 324 6.77 -17.18 -23.80
CA MET A 324 5.79 -18.03 -24.46
C MET A 324 5.54 -17.62 -25.92
N GLU A 325 5.47 -16.29 -26.23
CA GLU A 325 5.28 -15.83 -27.60
C GLU A 325 6.38 -16.34 -28.53
N ARG A 326 7.61 -16.44 -28.03
CA ARG A 326 8.76 -16.99 -28.79
C ARG A 326 8.67 -18.48 -29.06
N LEU A 327 7.86 -19.25 -28.31
CA LEU A 327 7.64 -20.67 -28.46
C LEU A 327 6.58 -21.01 -29.51
N SER A 328 6.16 -20.07 -30.37
CA SER A 328 5.15 -20.22 -31.41
C SER A 328 5.36 -21.50 -32.27
N PRO A 329 4.29 -22.22 -32.68
CA PRO A 329 2.85 -21.92 -32.47
C PRO A 329 2.30 -22.33 -31.09
N ARG A 330 2.94 -23.26 -30.40
CA ARG A 330 2.50 -23.80 -29.09
C ARG A 330 2.48 -22.75 -27.96
N GLY A 331 3.31 -21.73 -28.10
CA GLY A 331 3.34 -20.62 -27.12
C GLY A 331 2.03 -19.87 -27.02
N ARG A 332 1.27 -19.75 -28.14
CA ARG A 332 -0.07 -19.13 -28.11
C ARG A 332 -1.05 -19.93 -27.26
N ASP A 333 -1.02 -21.24 -27.37
CA ASP A 333 -1.91 -22.14 -26.62
C ASP A 333 -1.54 -22.09 -25.13
N ALA A 334 -0.25 -22.04 -24.79
CA ALA A 334 0.22 -21.84 -23.42
C ALA A 334 -0.26 -20.48 -22.85
N GLN A 335 -0.19 -19.40 -23.63
CA GLN A 335 -0.73 -18.10 -23.24
C GLN A 335 -2.24 -18.17 -22.98
N LEU A 336 -3.01 -18.88 -23.80
CA LEU A 336 -4.46 -19.06 -23.59
C LEU A 336 -4.76 -19.80 -22.28
N LEU A 337 -3.95 -20.79 -21.89
CA LEU A 337 -4.08 -21.48 -20.61
C LEU A 337 -3.76 -20.54 -19.42
N VAL A 338 -2.74 -19.70 -19.53
CA VAL A 338 -2.44 -18.69 -18.50
C VAL A 338 -3.57 -17.66 -18.38
N ILE A 339 -4.12 -17.22 -19.53
CA ILE A 339 -5.28 -16.31 -19.58
C ILE A 339 -6.48 -16.96 -18.88
N ALA A 340 -6.76 -18.22 -19.17
CA ALA A 340 -7.87 -18.95 -18.56
C ALA A 340 -7.68 -19.10 -17.04
N ALA A 341 -6.48 -19.51 -16.61
CA ALA A 341 -6.16 -19.63 -15.18
C ALA A 341 -6.31 -18.29 -14.44
N GLY A 342 -5.72 -17.21 -14.97
CA GLY A 342 -5.84 -15.88 -14.39
C GLY A 342 -7.28 -15.38 -14.36
N ALA A 343 -8.06 -15.63 -15.39
CA ALA A 343 -9.48 -15.26 -15.45
C ALA A 343 -10.32 -16.03 -14.41
N VAL A 344 -10.09 -17.34 -14.27
CA VAL A 344 -10.76 -18.16 -13.24
C VAL A 344 -10.44 -17.65 -11.85
N ILE A 345 -9.17 -17.39 -11.56
CA ILE A 345 -8.76 -16.82 -10.25
C ILE A 345 -9.46 -15.48 -10.03
N ALA A 346 -9.44 -14.57 -11.02
CA ALA A 346 -10.08 -13.27 -10.92
C ALA A 346 -11.59 -13.36 -10.62
N VAL A 347 -12.30 -14.28 -11.26
CA VAL A 347 -13.74 -14.50 -11.01
C VAL A 347 -13.99 -15.06 -9.62
N LEU A 348 -13.15 -15.98 -9.14
CA LEU A 348 -13.31 -16.60 -7.83
C LEU A 348 -12.92 -15.69 -6.67
N LEU A 349 -12.14 -14.62 -6.93
CA LEU A 349 -11.70 -13.70 -5.88
C LEU A 349 -12.86 -12.97 -5.19
N ALA A 350 -13.88 -12.53 -5.93
CA ALA A 350 -15.00 -11.80 -5.34
C ALA A 350 -15.76 -12.64 -4.30
N PRO A 351 -16.29 -13.82 -4.63
CA PRO A 351 -16.98 -14.65 -3.65
C PRO A 351 -16.05 -15.16 -2.53
N ALA A 352 -14.78 -15.46 -2.85
CA ALA A 352 -13.80 -15.89 -1.86
C ALA A 352 -13.51 -14.77 -0.84
N THR A 353 -13.26 -13.55 -1.30
CA THR A 353 -13.02 -12.39 -0.42
C THR A 353 -14.21 -12.17 0.50
N TRP A 354 -15.42 -12.18 -0.04
CA TRP A 354 -16.65 -12.01 0.71
C TRP A 354 -16.84 -13.11 1.76
N TYR A 355 -16.68 -14.38 1.36
CA TYR A 355 -16.79 -15.52 2.27
C TYR A 355 -15.81 -15.40 3.46
N PHE A 356 -14.54 -15.10 3.19
CA PHE A 356 -13.52 -14.95 4.23
C PHE A 356 -13.72 -13.72 5.11
N GLN A 357 -14.28 -12.64 4.60
CA GLN A 357 -14.65 -11.47 5.43
C GLN A 357 -15.75 -11.80 6.43
N ILE A 358 -16.77 -12.57 6.02
CA ILE A 358 -17.90 -12.93 6.89
C ILE A 358 -17.54 -14.07 7.84
N ASN A 359 -16.86 -15.11 7.36
CA ASN A 359 -16.64 -16.35 8.12
C ASN A 359 -15.25 -16.49 8.70
N GLY A 360 -14.30 -15.63 8.32
CA GLY A 360 -12.91 -15.72 8.79
C GLY A 360 -12.79 -15.53 10.30
N THR A 361 -11.86 -16.25 10.90
CA THR A 361 -11.55 -16.22 12.35
C THR A 361 -10.26 -15.45 12.65
N SER A 362 -9.53 -15.00 11.61
CA SER A 362 -8.29 -14.22 11.78
C SER A 362 -8.54 -12.89 12.50
N GLY A 363 -7.51 -12.34 13.13
CA GLY A 363 -7.56 -11.01 13.77
C GLY A 363 -8.06 -9.91 12.82
N LEU A 364 -7.66 -9.97 11.53
CA LEU A 364 -8.13 -9.04 10.50
C LEU A 364 -9.65 -9.15 10.27
N SER A 365 -10.18 -10.37 10.12
CA SER A 365 -11.62 -10.60 9.92
C SER A 365 -12.42 -10.15 11.14
N ARG A 366 -11.89 -10.36 12.35
CA ARG A 366 -12.51 -9.87 13.59
C ARG A 366 -12.57 -8.35 13.61
N MET A 367 -11.50 -7.66 13.18
CA MET A 367 -11.44 -6.20 13.13
C MET A 367 -12.50 -5.62 12.19
N ILE A 368 -12.64 -6.17 10.98
CA ILE A 368 -13.64 -5.75 10.00
C ILE A 368 -15.07 -5.90 10.54
N ARG A 369 -15.29 -6.87 11.42
CA ARG A 369 -16.62 -7.25 11.93
C ARG A 369 -17.02 -6.59 13.25
N VAL A 370 -16.17 -5.77 13.83
CA VAL A 370 -16.51 -4.98 15.02
C VAL A 370 -17.71 -4.06 14.71
N ASP A 371 -18.70 -4.05 15.59
CA ASP A 371 -19.81 -3.08 15.54
C ASP A 371 -19.30 -1.69 16.03
N TYR A 372 -18.68 -0.95 15.11
CA TYR A 372 -18.14 0.37 15.42
C TYR A 372 -19.21 1.39 15.83
N PRO A 373 -20.44 1.38 15.29
CA PRO A 373 -21.55 2.16 15.84
C PRO A 373 -21.86 1.86 17.28
N ALA A 374 -21.88 0.58 17.68
CA ALA A 374 -22.09 0.20 19.08
C ALA A 374 -20.93 0.63 19.99
N LEU A 375 -19.69 0.46 19.50
CA LEU A 375 -18.51 0.95 20.20
C LEU A 375 -18.57 2.47 20.40
N TYR A 376 -18.86 3.23 19.36
CA TYR A 376 -18.94 4.70 19.43
C TYR A 376 -20.00 5.17 20.44
N ARG A 377 -21.18 4.53 20.43
CA ARG A 377 -22.23 4.82 21.44
C ARG A 377 -21.73 4.60 22.88
N GLN A 378 -20.94 3.53 23.11
CA GLN A 378 -20.40 3.26 24.46
C GLN A 378 -19.36 4.32 24.85
N LEU A 379 -18.48 4.75 23.92
CA LEU A 379 -17.48 5.79 24.18
C LEU A 379 -18.11 7.17 24.44
N THR A 380 -19.28 7.44 23.88
CA THR A 380 -19.98 8.73 24.02
C THR A 380 -21.07 8.70 25.07
N ALA A 381 -21.28 7.59 25.80
CA ALA A 381 -22.34 7.45 26.82
C ALA A 381 -22.22 8.50 27.95
N ASP A 382 -20.99 8.93 28.28
CA ASP A 382 -20.70 9.90 29.33
C ASP A 382 -20.47 11.33 28.81
N GLY A 383 -20.91 11.61 27.59
CA GLY A 383 -20.77 12.90 26.92
C GLY A 383 -19.94 12.82 25.63
N PRO A 384 -19.81 13.94 24.92
CA PRO A 384 -19.18 13.99 23.61
C PRO A 384 -17.71 13.56 23.65
N VAL A 385 -17.21 13.06 22.52
CA VAL A 385 -15.81 12.70 22.29
C VAL A 385 -15.37 13.36 21.00
N LYS A 386 -14.30 14.15 21.05
CA LYS A 386 -13.69 14.76 19.86
C LYS A 386 -12.48 13.97 19.37
N THR A 387 -11.74 13.34 20.30
CA THR A 387 -10.57 12.52 19.96
C THR A 387 -10.67 11.14 20.56
N ALA A 388 -10.52 10.12 19.73
CA ALA A 388 -10.36 8.73 20.16
C ALA A 388 -8.93 8.27 19.85
N ILE A 389 -8.25 7.78 20.87
CA ILE A 389 -6.84 7.36 20.82
C ILE A 389 -6.77 5.87 21.10
N SER A 390 -5.92 5.15 20.37
CA SER A 390 -5.66 3.73 20.61
C SER A 390 -4.20 3.36 20.32
N ASP A 391 -3.82 2.16 20.75
CA ASP A 391 -2.52 1.56 20.48
C ASP A 391 -2.41 0.90 19.09
N GLY A 392 -3.33 1.18 18.19
CA GLY A 392 -3.33 0.65 16.83
C GLY A 392 -4.32 1.32 15.90
N ALA A 393 -4.00 1.30 14.63
CA ALA A 393 -4.72 2.03 13.57
C ALA A 393 -6.21 1.64 13.41
N TRP A 394 -6.67 0.55 14.06
CA TRP A 394 -8.08 0.14 14.03
C TRP A 394 -9.04 1.25 14.49
N VAL A 395 -8.57 2.16 15.34
CA VAL A 395 -9.33 3.32 15.85
C VAL A 395 -9.85 4.21 14.70
N GLY A 396 -9.17 4.23 13.57
CA GLY A 396 -9.61 4.93 12.36
C GLY A 396 -11.00 4.52 11.90
N ASN A 397 -11.44 3.28 12.17
CA ASN A 397 -12.78 2.83 11.84
C ASN A 397 -13.90 3.64 12.53
N LEU A 398 -13.64 4.27 13.67
CA LEU A 398 -14.61 5.15 14.34
C LEU A 398 -14.97 6.35 13.47
N ARG A 399 -14.12 6.77 12.55
CA ARG A 399 -14.42 7.82 11.57
C ARG A 399 -15.43 7.43 10.50
N LEU A 400 -15.70 6.14 10.35
CA LEU A 400 -16.84 5.67 9.52
C LEU A 400 -18.20 5.97 10.20
N VAL A 401 -18.20 6.20 11.51
CA VAL A 401 -19.41 6.54 12.31
C VAL A 401 -19.51 8.05 12.48
N ASP A 402 -18.39 8.70 12.78
CA ASP A 402 -18.28 10.16 12.94
C ASP A 402 -17.04 10.65 12.19
N GLU A 403 -17.23 11.21 11.01
CA GLU A 403 -16.14 11.72 10.17
C GLU A 403 -15.38 12.90 10.77
N LYS A 404 -15.98 13.62 11.73
CA LYS A 404 -15.34 14.74 12.43
C LYS A 404 -14.47 14.28 13.59
N LEU A 405 -14.60 13.03 14.01
CA LEU A 405 -13.77 12.47 15.08
C LEU A 405 -12.30 12.49 14.69
N VAL A 406 -11.45 13.00 15.55
CA VAL A 406 -9.99 12.86 15.45
C VAL A 406 -9.63 11.47 15.96
N ALA A 407 -9.20 10.59 15.09
CA ALA A 407 -8.71 9.26 15.45
C ALA A 407 -7.17 9.27 15.42
N LEU A 408 -6.52 8.82 16.49
CA LEU A 408 -5.07 8.83 16.61
C LEU A 408 -4.56 7.48 17.09
N ASP A 409 -3.44 7.04 16.51
CA ASP A 409 -2.64 5.94 17.03
C ASP A 409 -1.21 6.40 17.34
N GLN A 410 -0.39 5.48 17.81
CA GLN A 410 0.98 5.77 18.20
C GLN A 410 1.92 6.19 17.06
N GLU A 411 1.54 5.97 15.80
CA GLU A 411 2.39 6.26 14.62
C GLU A 411 2.06 7.63 13.99
N VAL A 412 1.03 8.34 14.48
CA VAL A 412 0.60 9.62 13.91
C VAL A 412 1.60 10.73 14.25
N PRO A 413 2.16 11.44 13.24
CA PRO A 413 3.06 12.56 13.50
C PRO A 413 2.31 13.76 14.12
N ASN A 414 3.02 14.56 14.91
CA ASN A 414 2.45 15.71 15.62
C ASN A 414 1.24 15.35 16.50
N PHE A 415 1.27 14.19 17.10
CA PHE A 415 0.23 13.63 17.95
C PHE A 415 -0.25 14.63 19.01
N ASP A 416 0.69 15.30 19.68
CA ASP A 416 0.47 16.32 20.74
C ASP A 416 -0.41 17.47 20.28
N ARG A 417 -0.27 17.90 19.02
CA ARG A 417 -1.02 19.03 18.44
C ARG A 417 -2.39 18.64 17.93
N LEU A 418 -2.64 17.35 17.73
CA LEU A 418 -3.88 16.85 17.13
C LEU A 418 -4.94 16.49 18.17
N VAL A 419 -4.55 16.21 19.42
CA VAL A 419 -5.48 15.84 20.48
C VAL A 419 -6.38 17.03 20.82
N GLN A 420 -7.70 16.83 20.69
CA GLN A 420 -8.75 17.80 21.03
C GLN A 420 -9.61 17.24 22.17
N GLU A 421 -9.81 18.04 23.21
CA GLU A 421 -10.73 17.66 24.31
C GLU A 421 -12.21 17.84 23.88
N PRO A 422 -13.10 16.97 24.33
CA PRO A 422 -12.90 15.78 25.17
C PRO A 422 -12.27 14.61 24.42
N ALA A 423 -11.26 13.96 25.04
CA ALA A 423 -10.51 12.87 24.46
C ALA A 423 -10.69 11.56 25.28
N VAL A 424 -10.60 10.42 24.60
CA VAL A 424 -10.62 9.09 25.22
C VAL A 424 -9.48 8.23 24.69
N LEU A 425 -8.87 7.45 25.60
CA LEU A 425 -8.02 6.32 25.24
C LEU A 425 -8.86 5.06 25.28
N VAL A 426 -8.84 4.26 24.19
CA VAL A 426 -9.64 3.04 24.05
C VAL A 426 -8.75 1.87 23.58
N TRP A 427 -8.96 0.69 24.15
CA TRP A 427 -8.25 -0.54 23.76
C TRP A 427 -9.20 -1.74 23.75
N LEU A 428 -8.85 -2.75 22.96
CA LEU A 428 -9.62 -3.98 22.78
C LEU A 428 -8.73 -5.22 22.99
N ASP A 429 -9.33 -6.29 23.50
CA ASP A 429 -8.70 -7.61 23.71
C ASP A 429 -7.50 -7.61 24.68
N ARG A 430 -7.47 -6.68 25.62
CA ARG A 430 -6.41 -6.53 26.63
C ARG A 430 -6.98 -5.98 27.91
N ASP A 431 -6.28 -6.25 29.00
CA ASP A 431 -6.60 -5.68 30.30
C ASP A 431 -6.13 -4.23 30.38
N ASP A 432 -4.95 -3.91 29.82
CA ASP A 432 -4.34 -2.59 29.86
C ASP A 432 -3.89 -2.08 28.47
N PRO A 433 -3.84 -0.76 28.25
CA PRO A 433 -3.27 -0.19 27.04
C PRO A 433 -1.75 -0.42 26.97
N ARG A 434 -1.19 -0.40 25.78
CA ARG A 434 0.27 -0.56 25.62
C ARG A 434 1.04 0.59 26.28
N PRO A 435 2.19 0.30 26.95
CA PRO A 435 3.02 1.36 27.56
C PRO A 435 3.41 2.48 26.60
N VAL A 436 3.68 2.17 25.34
CA VAL A 436 4.08 3.14 24.31
C VAL A 436 3.05 4.26 24.13
N ILE A 437 1.74 3.94 24.10
CA ILE A 437 0.71 4.98 23.94
C ILE A 437 0.58 5.84 25.21
N LEU A 438 0.78 5.24 26.39
CA LEU A 438 0.77 5.98 27.66
C LEU A 438 1.94 6.97 27.75
N GLU A 439 3.14 6.56 27.31
CA GLU A 439 4.29 7.47 27.23
C GLU A 439 4.05 8.62 26.25
N GLN A 440 3.43 8.33 25.11
CA GLN A 440 3.11 9.33 24.10
C GLN A 440 2.09 10.34 24.62
N LEU A 441 1.05 9.88 25.31
CA LEU A 441 0.07 10.72 25.98
C LEU A 441 0.73 11.62 27.02
N LYS A 442 1.61 11.06 27.86
CA LYS A 442 2.35 11.82 28.87
C LYS A 442 3.23 12.91 28.22
N LYS A 443 3.92 12.60 27.12
CA LYS A 443 4.71 13.58 26.35
C LYS A 443 3.83 14.66 25.74
N ALA A 444 2.60 14.35 25.36
CA ALA A 444 1.62 15.28 24.84
C ALA A 444 0.86 16.07 25.94
N GLY A 445 1.24 15.90 27.22
CA GLY A 445 0.61 16.62 28.34
C GLY A 445 -0.77 16.09 28.74
N TYR A 446 -1.05 14.83 28.49
CA TYR A 446 -2.32 14.19 28.85
C TYR A 446 -2.12 13.05 29.84
N GLU A 447 -3.08 12.90 30.74
CA GLU A 447 -3.14 11.80 31.70
C GLU A 447 -4.55 11.19 31.78
N PRO A 448 -4.67 9.92 32.19
CA PRO A 448 -5.95 9.30 32.45
C PRO A 448 -6.77 10.03 33.52
N ASP A 449 -8.07 10.16 33.31
CA ASP A 449 -9.01 10.79 34.24
C ASP A 449 -9.98 9.74 34.80
N GLY A 450 -9.72 9.30 36.03
CA GLY A 450 -10.51 8.28 36.73
C GLY A 450 -10.06 6.85 36.50
N GLN A 451 -11.01 5.90 36.57
CA GLN A 451 -10.78 4.47 36.35
C GLN A 451 -11.25 4.03 34.97
N PRO A 452 -10.59 3.04 34.34
CA PRO A 452 -11.04 2.48 33.06
C PRO A 452 -12.46 1.91 33.18
N ARG A 453 -13.28 2.19 32.17
CA ARG A 453 -14.60 1.57 32.02
C ARG A 453 -14.51 0.39 31.07
N GLN A 454 -14.95 -0.76 31.56
CA GLN A 454 -15.02 -1.98 30.78
C GLN A 454 -16.16 -1.91 29.74
N ILE A 455 -15.91 -2.38 28.55
CA ILE A 455 -16.86 -2.43 27.44
C ILE A 455 -16.87 -3.81 26.81
N MET A 456 -18.01 -4.18 26.22
CA MET A 456 -18.15 -5.38 25.41
C MET A 456 -18.66 -4.95 24.03
N VAL A 457 -17.87 -5.21 22.99
CA VAL A 457 -18.17 -4.76 21.63
C VAL A 457 -18.65 -5.93 20.78
N PRO A 458 -19.89 -5.88 20.27
CA PRO A 458 -20.44 -6.93 19.42
C PRO A 458 -19.66 -7.11 18.12
N LEU A 459 -19.74 -8.32 17.55
CA LEU A 459 -19.28 -8.62 16.19
C LEU A 459 -20.48 -8.79 15.26
N LEU A 460 -20.38 -8.30 14.05
CA LEU A 460 -21.41 -8.40 13.02
C LEU A 460 -21.02 -9.40 11.89
N PRO A 461 -21.98 -10.06 11.25
CA PRO A 461 -23.35 -10.18 11.71
C PRO A 461 -23.40 -10.81 13.10
N SER A 462 -24.42 -10.45 13.87
CA SER A 462 -24.67 -11.03 15.20
C SER A 462 -24.86 -12.55 15.07
N THR A 463 -23.78 -13.28 15.23
CA THR A 463 -23.78 -14.76 15.34
C THR A 463 -23.42 -15.10 16.77
N ASP A 464 -23.55 -16.36 17.18
CA ASP A 464 -23.20 -16.91 18.51
C ASP A 464 -21.71 -16.70 18.91
N ARG A 465 -21.06 -15.70 18.37
CA ARG A 465 -19.66 -15.36 18.65
C ARG A 465 -19.58 -14.38 19.81
N PRO A 466 -18.63 -14.60 20.73
CA PRO A 466 -18.48 -13.74 21.89
C PRO A 466 -18.12 -12.31 21.44
N ALA A 467 -18.73 -11.32 22.10
CA ALA A 467 -18.34 -9.92 21.97
C ALA A 467 -16.85 -9.75 22.36
N ARG A 468 -16.19 -8.72 21.81
CA ARG A 468 -14.79 -8.42 22.15
C ARG A 468 -14.74 -7.61 23.45
N PRO A 469 -13.97 -8.07 24.45
CA PRO A 469 -13.72 -7.27 25.63
C PRO A 469 -12.82 -6.08 25.28
N GLY A 470 -13.00 -4.98 25.96
CA GLY A 470 -12.17 -3.81 25.88
C GLY A 470 -12.43 -2.86 27.03
N ALA A 471 -11.74 -1.76 27.04
CA ALA A 471 -11.99 -0.70 27.99
C ALA A 471 -11.65 0.66 27.39
N TYR A 472 -12.15 1.73 27.99
CA TYR A 472 -11.76 3.08 27.68
C TYR A 472 -11.60 3.92 28.95
N ILE A 473 -10.82 4.99 28.84
CA ILE A 473 -10.65 5.98 29.91
C ILE A 473 -10.66 7.37 29.30
N ARG A 474 -11.29 8.33 29.98
CA ARG A 474 -11.21 9.73 29.59
C ARG A 474 -9.82 10.28 29.88
N LEU A 475 -9.43 11.27 29.09
CA LEU A 475 -8.15 11.94 29.24
C LEU A 475 -8.38 13.39 29.66
N LYS A 476 -7.46 13.91 30.48
CA LYS A 476 -7.39 15.32 30.87
C LYS A 476 -5.97 15.85 30.67
N LYS A 477 -5.84 17.15 30.44
CA LYS A 477 -4.53 17.82 30.43
C LYS A 477 -3.88 17.81 31.80
N THR A 478 -2.58 17.59 31.84
CA THR A 478 -1.79 17.68 33.07
C THR A 478 -1.74 19.14 33.60
N ALA A 479 -1.67 19.32 34.90
CA ALA A 479 -1.75 20.65 35.54
C ALA A 479 -0.66 21.63 35.09
N ALA A 480 0.51 21.12 34.65
CA ALA A 480 1.62 21.97 34.17
C ALA A 480 1.28 22.72 32.85
N GLU A 481 0.43 22.16 32.00
CA GLU A 481 0.06 22.79 30.72
C GLU A 481 -1.17 23.71 30.83
N LYS A 482 -2.01 23.51 31.85
CA LYS A 482 -3.12 24.45 32.14
C LYS A 482 -2.62 25.84 32.52
N ALA A 483 -1.41 25.95 33.07
CA ALA A 483 -0.81 27.23 33.49
C ALA A 483 -0.20 28.04 32.32
N THR A 484 -0.02 27.42 31.12
CA THR A 484 0.61 28.09 29.96
C THR A 484 -0.38 28.40 28.82
N ALA A 485 -1.65 28.01 28.91
CA ALA A 485 -2.68 28.44 27.97
C ALA A 485 -3.01 29.91 28.16
N PRO A 486 -2.96 30.77 27.11
CA PRO A 486 -3.41 32.16 27.25
C PRO A 486 -4.90 32.15 27.61
N ASP A 487 -5.20 32.84 28.72
CA ASP A 487 -6.57 33.11 29.16
C ASP A 487 -7.26 33.92 28.03
N GLU A 488 -8.13 33.32 27.25
CA GLU A 488 -9.03 34.04 26.35
C GLU A 488 -10.06 34.79 27.20
N GLY A 489 -9.55 35.75 27.96
CA GLY A 489 -10.32 36.66 28.76
C GLY A 489 -11.21 37.52 27.90
N VAL A 490 -12.48 37.30 28.10
CA VAL A 490 -13.61 38.10 27.67
C VAL A 490 -13.34 39.59 27.86
N SER A 491 -12.92 40.31 26.81
CA SER A 491 -13.01 41.77 26.80
C SER A 491 -14.46 42.15 26.46
N LYS A 492 -15.29 42.27 27.47
CA LYS A 492 -16.53 43.07 27.41
C LYS A 492 -16.16 44.51 27.23
N GLY A 493 -16.58 45.07 26.13
CA GLY A 493 -16.49 46.48 25.85
C GLY A 493 -17.20 47.32 26.87
N ALA A 494 -16.56 48.43 27.28
CA ALA A 494 -17.22 49.58 27.83
C ALA A 494 -17.02 50.73 26.83
N GLY A 495 -18.10 51.20 26.29
CA GLY A 495 -18.12 52.38 25.42
C GLY A 495 -17.92 53.65 26.19
N GLY A 496 -17.53 54.71 25.52
CA GLY A 496 -17.44 56.06 26.01
C GLY A 496 -16.92 56.98 24.90
N GLY A 497 -17.82 57.63 24.20
CA GLY A 497 -17.49 58.61 23.18
C GLY A 497 -16.86 59.87 23.73
N GLN A 498 -16.22 60.58 22.84
CA GLN A 498 -16.27 62.03 22.66
C GLN A 498 -15.37 62.43 21.50
N GLU A 499 -15.99 62.97 20.44
CA GLU A 499 -15.37 64.03 19.65
C GLU A 499 -15.21 65.28 20.50
N PRO A 500 -14.26 66.19 20.26
CA PRO A 500 -14.48 67.21 19.23
C PRO A 500 -13.22 67.75 18.53
N ASP A 501 -13.53 68.49 17.47
CA ASP A 501 -12.82 69.53 16.69
C ASP A 501 -11.75 69.09 15.68
#